data_535b4342a3ebaa48003d65382135d7af
#
_entry.id   535b4342a3ebaa48003d65382135d7af
#
_cell.length_a   1.000
_cell.length_b   1.000
_cell.length_c   1.000
_cell.angle_alpha   90.00
_cell.angle_beta   90.00
_cell.angle_gamma   90.00
#
_symmetry.space_group_name_H-M   'P 1'
#
loop_
_entity.id
_entity.type
_entity.pdbx_description
1 polymer ?
#
loop_
_entity_poly.entity_id
_entity_poly.type
_entity_poly.pdbx_seq_one_letter_code
_entity_poly.pdbx_strand_id
1 'polypeptide(L)'
;MLRRLPVLQRYLPIYKDVWRLALPVILTNLLTTLVNIVDVLMVGRLGPVEIAAVGMANTVRLVVLVVVLSVTAGSMALAAQAKGARDPERLSFVTRQSLSLTVLIAAVLTLVGWFIAEPVLTFLNSGGDPRAVELGAAYLELLFLGTIFLTLNFVTRSLMQGAGDTVTPLYLSGSVNVLNILFNYLFIFGPGPLPALGVTGAAVGTLLARGIGMVAGFIIFYSGKNVIRLLPGSYLPDWGMFRDILTIGVPSGLQGLVRTTAQLLVIRIVTATSAGTFGAAALAIGLQIESLAFMPGLAINVAATSLVGQSLGRWQPDEARARGNAAIGLGVLVMCAIGAPLIVFAPQLVTLFDPSAQATVVSAGTSYLRVNAVGLAMLAVSMVTNGALRGAGDTRPGLVGNLLGRWLTVVPLAYVLALVLDLGVVGVWLALVAGTAVSGAYVLVRWRSGRWVNVALRGSEVYRRHLQHLTQAQQHAFLTQLRTPLMALPEATEHVEDTGVSYRSDEGEADISFGTSGYRVHRNTTGLELSAS
;
A
#
# COMPACT_ATOMS: atom_id res chain seq x y z
N MET A 1 31.52 14.75 -18.99
CA MET A 1 30.25 14.09 -19.31
C MET A 1 30.37 12.57 -19.45
N LEU A 2 31.50 12.02 -19.88
CA LEU A 2 31.70 10.57 -20.16
C LEU A 2 31.91 9.65 -18.93
N ARG A 3 32.16 10.19 -17.71
CA ARG A 3 32.29 9.38 -16.47
C ARG A 3 30.97 8.84 -15.88
N ARG A 4 29.80 9.25 -16.39
CA ARG A 4 28.47 8.82 -15.91
C ARG A 4 27.88 7.61 -16.66
N LEU A 5 28.46 7.23 -17.80
CA LEU A 5 27.98 6.11 -18.62
C LEU A 5 27.95 4.75 -17.90
N PRO A 6 29.01 4.34 -17.12
CA PRO A 6 28.99 3.04 -16.45
C PRO A 6 27.94 2.95 -15.31
N VAL A 7 27.62 4.07 -14.66
CA VAL A 7 26.57 4.12 -13.62
C VAL A 7 25.20 3.94 -14.29
N LEU A 8 24.94 4.63 -15.39
CA LEU A 8 23.67 4.53 -16.12
C LEU A 8 23.44 3.10 -16.65
N GLN A 9 24.48 2.47 -17.21
CA GLN A 9 24.41 1.09 -17.70
C GLN A 9 24.11 0.08 -16.58
N ARG A 10 24.60 0.32 -15.36
CA ARG A 10 24.32 -0.54 -14.21
C ARG A 10 22.86 -0.41 -13.71
N TYR A 11 22.27 0.78 -13.78
CA TYR A 11 20.92 1.02 -13.28
C TYR A 11 19.82 0.79 -14.33
N LEU A 12 20.14 0.83 -15.62
CA LEU A 12 19.16 0.65 -16.70
C LEU A 12 18.35 -0.67 -16.60
N PRO A 13 18.97 -1.84 -16.35
CA PRO A 13 18.22 -3.08 -16.16
C PRO A 13 17.29 -3.01 -14.92
N ILE A 14 17.73 -2.34 -13.85
CA ILE A 14 16.91 -2.20 -12.64
C ILE A 14 15.68 -1.32 -12.92
N TYR A 15 15.82 -0.21 -13.64
CA TYR A 15 14.70 0.63 -14.06
C TYR A 15 13.71 -0.15 -14.93
N LYS A 16 14.22 -1.00 -15.83
CA LYS A 16 13.38 -1.88 -16.66
C LYS A 16 12.60 -2.87 -15.81
N ASP A 17 13.22 -3.46 -14.79
CA ASP A 17 12.55 -4.38 -13.87
C ASP A 17 11.44 -3.67 -13.06
N VAL A 18 11.73 -2.46 -12.53
CA VAL A 18 10.73 -1.66 -11.82
C VAL A 18 9.55 -1.33 -12.73
N TRP A 19 9.84 -0.88 -13.98
CA TRP A 19 8.80 -0.51 -14.93
C TRP A 19 7.96 -1.72 -15.38
N ARG A 20 8.61 -2.85 -15.61
CA ARG A 20 7.93 -4.11 -15.99
C ARG A 20 6.92 -4.56 -14.93
N LEU A 21 7.24 -4.37 -13.65
CA LEU A 21 6.32 -4.69 -12.56
C LEU A 21 5.28 -3.59 -12.34
N ALA A 22 5.65 -2.32 -12.47
CA ALA A 22 4.76 -1.21 -12.20
C ALA A 22 3.68 -1.02 -13.29
N LEU A 23 4.02 -1.18 -14.57
CA LEU A 23 3.10 -0.91 -15.68
C LEU A 23 1.80 -1.73 -15.62
N PRO A 24 1.82 -3.06 -15.42
CA PRO A 24 0.58 -3.83 -15.28
C PRO A 24 -0.25 -3.40 -14.06
N VAL A 25 0.41 -2.97 -12.97
CA VAL A 25 -0.29 -2.47 -11.77
C VAL A 25 -0.94 -1.12 -12.04
N ILE A 26 -0.29 -0.22 -12.78
CA ILE A 26 -0.89 1.05 -13.25
C ILE A 26 -2.16 0.75 -14.04
N LEU A 27 -2.08 -0.13 -15.02
CA LEU A 27 -3.23 -0.51 -15.85
C LEU A 27 -4.36 -1.12 -15.02
N THR A 28 -4.04 -2.00 -14.06
CA THR A 28 -5.03 -2.59 -13.14
C THR A 28 -5.75 -1.50 -12.34
N ASN A 29 -5.00 -0.54 -11.80
CA ASN A 29 -5.58 0.54 -11.00
C ASN A 29 -6.44 1.48 -11.85
N LEU A 30 -6.00 1.82 -13.06
CA LEU A 30 -6.78 2.63 -14.00
C LEU A 30 -8.09 1.93 -14.39
N LEU A 31 -8.05 0.65 -14.75
CA LEU A 31 -9.25 -0.14 -15.04
C LEU A 31 -10.22 -0.16 -13.86
N THR A 32 -9.72 -0.36 -12.64
CA THR A 32 -10.54 -0.36 -11.44
C THR A 32 -11.18 1.01 -11.19
N THR A 33 -10.46 2.10 -11.43
CA THR A 33 -10.99 3.46 -11.30
C THR A 33 -12.09 3.74 -12.33
N LEU A 34 -11.89 3.32 -13.58
CA LEU A 34 -12.92 3.45 -14.63
C LEU A 34 -14.19 2.69 -14.27
N VAL A 35 -14.07 1.47 -13.73
CA VAL A 35 -15.22 0.69 -13.30
C VAL A 35 -15.96 1.37 -12.14
N ASN A 36 -15.25 1.89 -11.15
CA ASN A 36 -15.89 2.63 -10.06
C ASN A 36 -16.68 3.85 -10.57
N ILE A 37 -16.18 4.54 -11.61
CA ILE A 37 -16.93 5.65 -12.25
C ILE A 37 -18.20 5.11 -12.93
N VAL A 38 -18.10 4.00 -13.67
CA VAL A 38 -19.25 3.38 -14.32
C VAL A 38 -20.28 2.93 -13.29
N ASP A 39 -19.87 2.33 -12.18
CA ASP A 39 -20.75 1.90 -11.09
C ASP A 39 -21.52 3.08 -10.50
N VAL A 40 -20.84 4.21 -10.23
CA VAL A 40 -21.49 5.44 -9.75
C VAL A 40 -22.46 6.00 -10.77
N LEU A 41 -22.12 5.98 -12.07
CA LEU A 41 -23.02 6.43 -13.14
C LEU A 41 -24.25 5.54 -13.28
N MET A 42 -24.10 4.21 -13.11
CA MET A 42 -25.24 3.27 -13.15
C MET A 42 -26.19 3.50 -11.98
N VAL A 43 -25.67 3.59 -10.76
CA VAL A 43 -26.47 3.88 -9.56
C VAL A 43 -27.08 5.28 -9.63
N GLY A 44 -26.35 6.25 -10.20
CA GLY A 44 -26.81 7.62 -10.36
C GLY A 44 -28.07 7.78 -11.21
N ARG A 45 -28.33 6.82 -12.11
CA ARG A 45 -29.58 6.80 -12.91
C ARG A 45 -30.81 6.37 -12.13
N LEU A 46 -30.66 5.79 -10.94
CA LEU A 46 -31.78 5.36 -10.10
C LEU A 46 -32.40 6.55 -9.33
N GLY A 47 -31.60 7.49 -8.88
CA GLY A 47 -32.08 8.68 -8.18
C GLY A 47 -31.13 9.19 -7.08
N PRO A 48 -31.43 10.35 -6.48
CA PRO A 48 -30.58 10.97 -5.47
C PRO A 48 -30.57 10.21 -4.12
N VAL A 49 -31.67 9.54 -3.77
CA VAL A 49 -31.77 8.74 -2.53
C VAL A 49 -30.85 7.52 -2.62
N GLU A 50 -30.83 6.86 -3.78
CA GLU A 50 -29.98 5.71 -4.09
C GLU A 50 -28.49 6.09 -4.07
N ILE A 51 -28.14 7.26 -4.60
CA ILE A 51 -26.75 7.80 -4.54
C ILE A 51 -26.36 8.03 -3.08
N ALA A 52 -27.23 8.63 -2.28
CA ALA A 52 -26.97 8.88 -0.86
C ALA A 52 -26.77 7.58 -0.08
N ALA A 53 -27.62 6.57 -0.32
CA ALA A 53 -27.53 5.23 0.28
C ALA A 53 -26.17 4.57 0.00
N VAL A 54 -25.75 4.53 -1.28
CA VAL A 54 -24.47 3.95 -1.69
C VAL A 54 -23.28 4.79 -1.17
N GLY A 55 -23.40 6.10 -1.12
CA GLY A 55 -22.39 7.02 -0.58
C GLY A 55 -22.10 6.75 0.90
N MET A 56 -23.16 6.64 1.73
CA MET A 56 -23.04 6.29 3.15
C MET A 56 -22.42 4.90 3.33
N ALA A 57 -22.87 3.90 2.58
CA ALA A 57 -22.34 2.54 2.63
C ALA A 57 -20.85 2.48 2.25
N ASN A 58 -20.41 3.27 1.27
CA ASN A 58 -19.00 3.37 0.88
C ASN A 58 -18.13 3.95 2.00
N THR A 59 -18.65 4.86 2.82
CA THR A 59 -17.94 5.41 3.98
C THR A 59 -17.65 4.31 5.01
N VAL A 60 -18.62 3.44 5.30
CA VAL A 60 -18.43 2.30 6.20
C VAL A 60 -17.41 1.31 5.63
N ARG A 61 -17.46 1.06 4.31
CA ARG A 61 -16.53 0.17 3.63
C ARG A 61 -15.05 0.60 3.73
N LEU A 62 -14.75 1.88 3.93
CA LEU A 62 -13.37 2.34 4.12
C LEU A 62 -12.70 1.68 5.33
N VAL A 63 -13.43 1.42 6.41
CA VAL A 63 -12.88 0.73 7.60
C VAL A 63 -12.48 -0.70 7.25
N VAL A 64 -13.33 -1.40 6.49
CA VAL A 64 -13.02 -2.75 5.99
C VAL A 64 -11.74 -2.75 5.14
N LEU A 65 -11.59 -1.76 4.25
CA LEU A 65 -10.40 -1.64 3.39
C LEU A 65 -9.10 -1.50 4.20
N VAL A 66 -9.10 -0.80 5.32
CA VAL A 66 -7.91 -0.67 6.18
C VAL A 66 -7.44 -2.02 6.70
N VAL A 67 -8.38 -2.86 7.17
CA VAL A 67 -8.08 -4.21 7.65
C VAL A 67 -7.57 -5.10 6.50
N VAL A 68 -8.21 -5.02 5.34
CA VAL A 68 -7.78 -5.75 4.13
C VAL A 68 -6.37 -5.34 3.70
N LEU A 69 -6.08 -4.04 3.69
CA LEU A 69 -4.75 -3.51 3.35
C LEU A 69 -3.68 -3.96 4.34
N SER A 70 -4.04 -4.17 5.62
CA SER A 70 -3.13 -4.73 6.61
C SER A 70 -2.69 -6.15 6.21
N VAL A 71 -3.63 -7.04 5.93
CA VAL A 71 -3.30 -8.42 5.54
C VAL A 71 -2.53 -8.46 4.22
N THR A 72 -2.97 -7.68 3.21
CA THR A 72 -2.31 -7.65 1.90
C THR A 72 -0.86 -7.18 1.98
N ALA A 73 -0.58 -6.18 2.83
CA ALA A 73 0.77 -5.63 2.97
C ALA A 73 1.75 -6.65 3.56
N GLY A 74 1.35 -7.37 4.62
CA GLY A 74 2.15 -8.42 5.24
C GLY A 74 2.36 -9.61 4.31
N SER A 75 1.28 -10.11 3.71
CA SER A 75 1.30 -11.23 2.77
C SER A 75 2.21 -10.96 1.57
N MET A 76 2.15 -9.75 1.01
CA MET A 76 2.97 -9.33 -0.11
C MET A 76 4.46 -9.34 0.22
N ALA A 77 4.84 -8.78 1.37
CA ALA A 77 6.24 -8.71 1.79
C ALA A 77 6.84 -10.11 2.01
N LEU A 78 6.11 -10.97 2.74
CA LEU A 78 6.56 -12.33 3.03
C LEU A 78 6.60 -13.21 1.77
N ALA A 79 5.64 -13.07 0.86
CA ALA A 79 5.65 -13.76 -0.43
C ALA A 79 6.84 -13.32 -1.30
N ALA A 80 7.18 -12.00 -1.30
CA ALA A 80 8.34 -11.50 -2.01
C ALA A 80 9.65 -12.09 -1.47
N GLN A 81 9.80 -12.15 -0.15
CA GLN A 81 10.97 -12.73 0.50
C GLN A 81 11.08 -14.25 0.24
N ALA A 82 9.98 -15.01 0.37
CA ALA A 82 9.95 -16.44 0.09
C ALA A 82 10.29 -16.74 -1.39
N LYS A 83 9.77 -15.95 -2.32
CA LYS A 83 10.10 -16.04 -3.75
C LYS A 83 11.58 -15.73 -4.01
N GLY A 84 12.11 -14.71 -3.35
CA GLY A 84 13.53 -14.36 -3.42
C GLY A 84 14.43 -15.48 -2.94
N ALA A 85 14.07 -16.12 -1.83
CA ALA A 85 14.77 -17.27 -1.26
C ALA A 85 14.73 -18.53 -2.17
N ARG A 86 13.97 -18.51 -3.26
CA ARG A 86 13.74 -19.69 -4.13
C ARG A 86 13.18 -20.88 -3.36
N ASP A 87 12.40 -20.62 -2.32
CA ASP A 87 11.75 -21.63 -1.48
C ASP A 87 10.26 -21.76 -1.84
N PRO A 88 9.88 -22.72 -2.71
CA PRO A 88 8.50 -22.91 -3.13
C PRO A 88 7.60 -23.44 -2.00
N GLU A 89 8.15 -24.19 -1.05
CA GLU A 89 7.39 -24.72 0.09
C GLU A 89 6.98 -23.58 1.02
N ARG A 90 7.92 -22.70 1.34
CA ARG A 90 7.64 -21.51 2.14
C ARG A 90 6.70 -20.55 1.43
N LEU A 91 6.87 -20.32 0.12
CA LEU A 91 5.96 -19.48 -0.64
C LEU A 91 4.53 -20.05 -0.61
N SER A 92 4.40 -21.37 -0.75
CA SER A 92 3.12 -22.07 -0.64
C SER A 92 2.56 -21.98 0.79
N PHE A 93 3.39 -22.12 1.82
CA PHE A 93 2.99 -21.99 3.23
C PHE A 93 2.50 -20.57 3.55
N VAL A 94 3.28 -19.53 3.19
CA VAL A 94 2.87 -18.12 3.33
C VAL A 94 1.54 -17.88 2.62
N THR A 95 1.37 -18.43 1.41
CA THR A 95 0.13 -18.28 0.63
C THR A 95 -1.06 -18.92 1.36
N ARG A 96 -0.94 -20.17 1.82
CA ARG A 96 -2.02 -20.85 2.57
C ARG A 96 -2.39 -20.09 3.84
N GLN A 97 -1.40 -19.69 4.63
CA GLN A 97 -1.64 -18.98 5.88
C GLN A 97 -2.21 -17.57 5.65
N SER A 98 -1.80 -16.88 4.59
CA SER A 98 -2.42 -15.61 4.19
C SER A 98 -3.89 -15.78 3.81
N LEU A 99 -4.23 -16.84 3.08
CA LEU A 99 -5.62 -17.15 2.72
C LEU A 99 -6.44 -17.51 3.96
N SER A 100 -5.89 -18.36 4.87
CA SER A 100 -6.57 -18.73 6.12
C SER A 100 -6.82 -17.54 7.03
N LEU A 101 -5.82 -16.66 7.22
CA LEU A 101 -5.97 -15.42 7.97
C LEU A 101 -7.04 -14.51 7.33
N THR A 102 -7.05 -14.44 6.01
CA THR A 102 -8.02 -13.65 5.26
C THR A 102 -9.45 -14.15 5.48
N VAL A 103 -9.67 -15.47 5.44
CA VAL A 103 -10.98 -16.07 5.69
C VAL A 103 -11.44 -15.78 7.12
N LEU A 104 -10.54 -15.94 8.10
CA LEU A 104 -10.85 -15.65 9.50
C LEU A 104 -11.25 -14.18 9.70
N ILE A 105 -10.46 -13.26 9.16
CA ILE A 105 -10.75 -11.82 9.27
C ILE A 105 -12.03 -11.47 8.50
N ALA A 106 -12.25 -12.04 7.31
CA ALA A 106 -13.48 -11.81 6.55
C ALA A 106 -14.71 -12.29 7.33
N ALA A 107 -14.64 -13.45 7.97
CA ALA A 107 -15.74 -13.96 8.81
C ALA A 107 -16.07 -13.01 9.97
N VAL A 108 -15.03 -12.52 10.68
CA VAL A 108 -15.21 -11.52 11.76
C VAL A 108 -15.81 -10.23 11.22
N LEU A 109 -15.28 -9.70 10.09
CA LEU A 109 -15.79 -8.46 9.49
C LEU A 109 -17.23 -8.62 8.99
N THR A 110 -17.59 -9.78 8.44
CA THR A 110 -18.96 -10.08 8.01
C THR A 110 -19.89 -10.11 9.21
N LEU A 111 -19.51 -10.83 10.27
CA LEU A 111 -20.33 -10.92 11.49
C LEU A 111 -20.54 -9.56 12.14
N VAL A 112 -19.45 -8.82 12.38
CA VAL A 112 -19.51 -7.47 12.97
C VAL A 112 -20.29 -6.52 12.05
N GLY A 113 -19.99 -6.56 10.75
CA GLY A 113 -20.62 -5.70 9.77
C GLY A 113 -22.14 -5.90 9.66
N TRP A 114 -22.60 -7.14 9.76
CA TRP A 114 -24.03 -7.47 9.77
C TRP A 114 -24.78 -6.76 10.90
N PHE A 115 -24.22 -6.78 12.11
CA PHE A 115 -24.87 -6.15 13.27
C PHE A 115 -24.75 -4.63 13.32
N ILE A 116 -23.71 -4.05 12.70
CA ILE A 116 -23.48 -2.59 12.78
C ILE A 116 -23.96 -1.83 11.54
N ALA A 117 -24.35 -2.50 10.46
CA ALA A 117 -24.72 -1.87 9.19
C ALA A 117 -25.83 -0.83 9.36
N GLU A 118 -26.99 -1.22 9.86
CA GLU A 118 -28.14 -0.35 10.06
C GLU A 118 -27.91 0.74 11.12
N PRO A 119 -27.40 0.44 12.34
CA PRO A 119 -27.09 1.47 13.35
C PRO A 119 -26.14 2.56 12.85
N VAL A 120 -25.09 2.18 12.12
CA VAL A 120 -24.12 3.15 11.61
C VAL A 120 -24.73 4.02 10.51
N LEU A 121 -25.51 3.44 9.61
CA LEU A 121 -26.20 4.20 8.56
C LEU A 121 -27.25 5.14 9.13
N THR A 122 -28.01 4.71 10.14
CA THR A 122 -28.95 5.57 10.87
C THR A 122 -28.23 6.75 11.52
N PHE A 123 -27.09 6.51 12.15
CA PHE A 123 -26.26 7.58 12.73
C PHE A 123 -25.75 8.55 11.66
N LEU A 124 -25.33 8.05 10.49
CA LEU A 124 -24.84 8.89 9.38
C LEU A 124 -25.95 9.68 8.69
N ASN A 125 -27.19 9.19 8.72
CA ASN A 125 -28.36 9.79 8.05
C ASN A 125 -29.11 10.79 8.95
N SER A 126 -28.47 11.42 9.90
CA SER A 126 -29.12 12.33 10.87
C SER A 126 -29.99 13.37 10.17
N GLY A 127 -31.33 13.16 10.18
CA GLY A 127 -32.32 14.06 9.58
C GLY A 127 -32.55 13.91 8.07
N GLY A 128 -31.97 12.89 7.42
CA GLY A 128 -32.19 12.57 6.02
C GLY A 128 -33.38 11.61 5.79
N ASP A 129 -33.58 11.24 4.52
CA ASP A 129 -34.65 10.31 4.14
C ASP A 129 -34.42 8.90 4.72
N PRO A 130 -35.36 8.34 5.53
CA PRO A 130 -35.27 6.99 6.09
C PRO A 130 -35.08 5.91 5.03
N ARG A 131 -35.62 6.09 3.81
CA ARG A 131 -35.47 5.17 2.69
C ARG A 131 -34.02 5.01 2.27
N ALA A 132 -33.18 6.05 2.42
CA ALA A 132 -31.75 5.97 2.15
C ALA A 132 -31.05 5.03 3.14
N VAL A 133 -31.49 4.94 4.40
CA VAL A 133 -30.97 3.99 5.39
C VAL A 133 -31.36 2.57 5.01
N GLU A 134 -32.63 2.32 4.69
CA GLU A 134 -33.14 1.00 4.31
C GLU A 134 -32.39 0.44 3.10
N LEU A 135 -32.29 1.22 2.01
CA LEU A 135 -31.57 0.84 0.80
C LEU A 135 -30.06 0.64 1.06
N GLY A 136 -29.49 1.54 1.86
CA GLY A 136 -28.08 1.49 2.23
C GLY A 136 -27.75 0.29 3.12
N ALA A 137 -28.62 -0.07 4.06
CA ALA A 137 -28.46 -1.23 4.93
C ALA A 137 -28.51 -2.54 4.12
N ALA A 138 -29.52 -2.73 3.29
CA ALA A 138 -29.64 -3.90 2.43
C ALA A 138 -28.42 -4.04 1.48
N TYR A 139 -27.94 -2.93 0.92
CA TYR A 139 -26.75 -2.90 0.09
C TYR A 139 -25.48 -3.27 0.89
N LEU A 140 -25.33 -2.69 2.09
CA LEU A 140 -24.13 -2.87 2.93
C LEU A 140 -24.07 -4.29 3.51
N GLU A 141 -25.20 -4.87 3.93
CA GLU A 141 -25.30 -6.25 4.40
C GLU A 141 -24.82 -7.24 3.34
N LEU A 142 -25.30 -7.07 2.08
CA LEU A 142 -24.82 -7.89 0.96
C LEU A 142 -23.32 -7.70 0.72
N LEU A 143 -22.79 -6.48 0.82
CA LEU A 143 -21.36 -6.24 0.69
C LEU A 143 -20.57 -6.87 1.83
N PHE A 144 -21.10 -6.91 3.06
CA PHE A 144 -20.45 -7.60 4.18
C PHE A 144 -20.42 -9.12 3.97
N LEU A 145 -21.51 -9.73 3.48
CA LEU A 145 -21.50 -11.13 3.03
C LEU A 145 -20.44 -11.38 1.96
N GLY A 146 -20.26 -10.42 1.05
CA GLY A 146 -19.26 -10.48 -0.02
C GLY A 146 -17.85 -10.09 0.41
N THR A 147 -17.62 -9.72 1.68
CA THR A 147 -16.30 -9.32 2.17
C THR A 147 -15.26 -10.43 1.98
N ILE A 148 -15.66 -11.69 2.09
CA ILE A 148 -14.78 -12.83 1.82
C ILE A 148 -14.26 -12.83 0.38
N PHE A 149 -15.11 -12.56 -0.61
CA PHE A 149 -14.70 -12.49 -2.01
C PHE A 149 -13.79 -11.30 -2.27
N LEU A 150 -14.13 -10.14 -1.69
CA LEU A 150 -13.32 -8.93 -1.77
C LEU A 150 -11.91 -9.17 -1.23
N THR A 151 -11.82 -9.66 0.01
CA THR A 151 -10.55 -9.80 0.74
C THR A 151 -9.66 -10.86 0.09
N LEU A 152 -10.22 -12.00 -0.32
CA LEU A 152 -9.49 -13.05 -1.02
C LEU A 152 -8.95 -12.58 -2.37
N ASN A 153 -9.73 -11.81 -3.15
CA ASN A 153 -9.22 -11.21 -4.40
C ASN A 153 -8.04 -10.26 -4.14
N PHE A 154 -8.13 -9.40 -3.10
CA PHE A 154 -7.04 -8.48 -2.75
C PHE A 154 -5.77 -9.23 -2.32
N VAL A 155 -5.91 -10.25 -1.46
CA VAL A 155 -4.77 -11.02 -0.95
C VAL A 155 -4.16 -11.88 -2.06
N THR A 156 -4.96 -12.54 -2.90
CA THR A 156 -4.49 -13.30 -4.06
C THR A 156 -3.65 -12.43 -4.99
N ARG A 157 -4.18 -11.24 -5.35
CA ARG A 157 -3.45 -10.26 -6.17
C ARG A 157 -2.16 -9.81 -5.49
N SER A 158 -2.21 -9.52 -4.21
CA SER A 158 -1.07 -9.04 -3.43
C SER A 158 0.05 -10.10 -3.34
N LEU A 159 -0.29 -11.36 -3.14
CA LEU A 159 0.65 -12.49 -3.13
C LEU A 159 1.34 -12.64 -4.49
N MET A 160 0.59 -12.61 -5.60
CA MET A 160 1.15 -12.67 -6.96
C MET A 160 2.09 -11.50 -7.22
N GLN A 161 1.69 -10.26 -6.87
CA GLN A 161 2.51 -9.07 -7.02
C GLN A 161 3.79 -9.15 -6.19
N GLY A 162 3.72 -9.67 -4.95
CA GLY A 162 4.88 -9.93 -4.10
C GLY A 162 5.84 -10.93 -4.74
N ALA A 163 5.31 -12.00 -5.32
CA ALA A 163 6.09 -12.99 -6.04
C ALA A 163 6.65 -12.51 -7.40
N GLY A 164 6.33 -11.27 -7.81
CA GLY A 164 6.82 -10.65 -9.04
C GLY A 164 5.95 -10.89 -10.27
N ASP A 165 4.75 -11.46 -10.10
CA ASP A 165 3.77 -11.57 -11.17
C ASP A 165 2.72 -10.46 -11.03
N THR A 166 2.81 -9.46 -11.89
CA THR A 166 1.86 -8.35 -11.96
C THR A 166 0.93 -8.44 -13.17
N VAL A 167 1.24 -9.35 -14.11
CA VAL A 167 0.49 -9.53 -15.35
C VAL A 167 -0.75 -10.39 -15.12
N THR A 168 -0.62 -11.52 -14.41
CA THR A 168 -1.78 -12.36 -14.07
C THR A 168 -2.84 -11.61 -13.27
N PRO A 169 -2.49 -10.81 -12.22
CA PRO A 169 -3.44 -9.94 -11.54
C PRO A 169 -4.12 -8.90 -12.44
N LEU A 170 -3.43 -8.39 -13.48
CA LEU A 170 -4.03 -7.47 -14.45
C LEU A 170 -5.18 -8.15 -15.21
N TYR A 171 -4.93 -9.35 -15.78
CA TYR A 171 -5.97 -10.08 -16.51
C TYR A 171 -7.10 -10.52 -15.59
N LEU A 172 -6.78 -11.02 -14.39
CA LEU A 172 -7.80 -11.43 -13.42
C LEU A 172 -8.67 -10.25 -13.00
N SER A 173 -8.07 -9.13 -12.62
CA SER A 173 -8.82 -7.92 -12.23
C SER A 173 -9.58 -7.32 -13.41
N GLY A 174 -9.00 -7.34 -14.61
CA GLY A 174 -9.68 -6.89 -15.82
C GLY A 174 -10.94 -7.70 -16.11
N SER A 175 -10.85 -9.03 -16.05
CA SER A 175 -12.01 -9.92 -16.24
C SER A 175 -13.08 -9.68 -15.16
N VAL A 176 -12.69 -9.57 -13.89
CA VAL A 176 -13.62 -9.27 -12.79
C VAL A 176 -14.32 -7.93 -13.02
N ASN A 177 -13.59 -6.92 -13.48
CA ASN A 177 -14.13 -5.59 -13.76
C ASN A 177 -15.14 -5.60 -14.90
N VAL A 178 -14.87 -6.34 -16.00
CA VAL A 178 -15.81 -6.49 -17.11
C VAL A 178 -17.06 -7.23 -16.64
N LEU A 179 -16.91 -8.33 -15.90
CA LEU A 179 -18.04 -9.07 -15.33
C LEU A 179 -18.85 -8.21 -14.36
N ASN A 180 -18.19 -7.35 -13.58
CA ASN A 180 -18.86 -6.45 -12.66
C ASN A 180 -19.76 -5.46 -13.39
N ILE A 181 -19.28 -4.81 -14.46
CA ILE A 181 -20.09 -3.91 -15.29
C ILE A 181 -21.29 -4.66 -15.88
N LEU A 182 -21.04 -5.86 -16.43
CA LEU A 182 -22.10 -6.68 -17.04
C LEU A 182 -23.17 -7.07 -16.01
N PHE A 183 -22.76 -7.62 -14.86
CA PHE A 183 -23.70 -8.05 -13.83
C PHE A 183 -24.40 -6.85 -13.17
N ASN A 184 -23.71 -5.73 -12.94
CA ASN A 184 -24.35 -4.52 -12.44
C ASN A 184 -25.43 -4.04 -13.42
N TYR A 185 -25.15 -4.02 -14.74
CA TYR A 185 -26.16 -3.67 -15.74
C TYR A 185 -27.37 -4.61 -15.69
N LEU A 186 -27.13 -5.93 -15.62
CA LEU A 186 -28.19 -6.93 -15.60
C LEU A 186 -29.06 -6.84 -14.33
N PHE A 187 -28.47 -6.69 -13.17
CA PHE A 187 -29.20 -6.73 -11.90
C PHE A 187 -29.71 -5.36 -11.44
N ILE A 188 -29.08 -4.26 -11.83
CA ILE A 188 -29.60 -2.91 -11.52
C ILE A 188 -30.85 -2.63 -12.35
N PHE A 189 -30.80 -2.88 -13.66
CA PHE A 189 -31.84 -2.45 -14.60
C PHE A 189 -32.83 -3.57 -14.99
N GLY A 190 -32.48 -4.83 -14.75
CA GLY A 190 -33.35 -5.97 -15.03
C GLY A 190 -33.79 -6.11 -16.49
N PRO A 191 -32.88 -6.10 -17.49
CA PRO A 191 -33.28 -6.23 -18.88
C PRO A 191 -33.86 -7.62 -19.18
N GLY A 192 -34.99 -7.67 -19.87
CA GLY A 192 -35.66 -8.92 -20.26
C GLY A 192 -36.41 -9.56 -19.09
N PRO A 193 -36.22 -10.87 -18.83
CA PRO A 193 -36.95 -11.60 -17.78
C PRO A 193 -36.42 -11.39 -16.37
N LEU A 194 -35.32 -10.65 -16.21
CA LEU A 194 -34.67 -10.41 -14.90
C LEU A 194 -35.39 -9.28 -14.16
N PRO A 195 -35.61 -9.41 -12.83
CA PRO A 195 -36.16 -8.31 -12.05
C PRO A 195 -35.14 -7.20 -11.87
N ALA A 196 -35.56 -5.95 -11.97
CA ALA A 196 -34.74 -4.79 -11.64
C ALA A 196 -34.61 -4.69 -10.11
N LEU A 197 -33.40 -4.94 -9.59
CA LEU A 197 -33.10 -4.91 -8.16
C LEU A 197 -32.55 -3.55 -7.69
N GLY A 198 -32.34 -2.60 -8.60
CA GLY A 198 -31.83 -1.27 -8.26
C GLY A 198 -30.47 -1.32 -7.52
N VAL A 199 -30.38 -0.62 -6.37
CA VAL A 199 -29.14 -0.55 -5.56
C VAL A 199 -28.68 -1.93 -5.08
N THR A 200 -29.61 -2.80 -4.66
CA THR A 200 -29.31 -4.18 -4.25
C THR A 200 -28.71 -4.98 -5.41
N GLY A 201 -29.17 -4.71 -6.64
CA GLY A 201 -28.63 -5.31 -7.87
C GLY A 201 -27.16 -4.98 -8.09
N ALA A 202 -26.74 -3.75 -7.75
CA ALA A 202 -25.32 -3.37 -7.79
C ALA A 202 -24.46 -4.18 -6.80
N ALA A 203 -24.99 -4.46 -5.59
CA ALA A 203 -24.32 -5.33 -4.62
C ALA A 203 -24.20 -6.76 -5.15
N VAL A 204 -25.31 -7.35 -5.62
CA VAL A 204 -25.33 -8.72 -6.15
C VAL A 204 -24.37 -8.87 -7.34
N GLY A 205 -24.39 -7.94 -8.29
CA GLY A 205 -23.49 -7.95 -9.45
C GLY A 205 -22.03 -7.89 -9.04
N THR A 206 -21.70 -7.04 -8.05
CA THR A 206 -20.36 -6.94 -7.49
C THR A 206 -19.92 -8.24 -6.79
N LEU A 207 -20.82 -8.86 -6.01
CA LEU A 207 -20.53 -10.13 -5.34
C LEU A 207 -20.22 -11.25 -6.34
N LEU A 208 -21.07 -11.41 -7.34
CA LEU A 208 -20.90 -12.46 -8.35
C LEU A 208 -19.60 -12.29 -9.13
N ALA A 209 -19.30 -11.08 -9.59
CA ALA A 209 -18.06 -10.80 -10.31
C ALA A 209 -16.83 -11.14 -9.45
N ARG A 210 -16.82 -10.73 -8.18
CA ARG A 210 -15.73 -11.03 -7.24
C ARG A 210 -15.67 -12.50 -6.87
N GLY A 211 -16.82 -13.18 -6.73
CA GLY A 211 -16.86 -14.62 -6.48
C GLY A 211 -16.20 -15.41 -7.62
N ILE A 212 -16.54 -15.08 -8.87
CA ILE A 212 -15.91 -15.68 -10.06
C ILE A 212 -14.40 -15.37 -10.06
N GLY A 213 -14.00 -14.14 -9.77
CA GLY A 213 -12.59 -13.76 -9.66
C GLY A 213 -11.83 -14.53 -8.61
N MET A 214 -12.46 -14.78 -7.45
CA MET A 214 -11.87 -15.60 -6.39
C MET A 214 -11.64 -17.04 -6.87
N VAL A 215 -12.65 -17.67 -7.47
CA VAL A 215 -12.56 -19.04 -8.00
C VAL A 215 -11.46 -19.12 -9.06
N ALA A 216 -11.41 -18.17 -9.99
CA ALA A 216 -10.36 -18.08 -11.01
C ALA A 216 -8.97 -17.94 -10.37
N GLY A 217 -8.82 -17.11 -9.34
CA GLY A 217 -7.57 -16.96 -8.59
C GLY A 217 -7.10 -18.26 -7.94
N PHE A 218 -8.02 -19.02 -7.33
CA PHE A 218 -7.71 -20.35 -6.78
C PHE A 218 -7.32 -21.35 -7.87
N ILE A 219 -8.05 -21.41 -8.98
CA ILE A 219 -7.70 -22.26 -10.13
C ILE A 219 -6.28 -21.95 -10.60
N ILE A 220 -5.91 -20.68 -10.69
CA ILE A 220 -4.56 -20.25 -11.08
C ILE A 220 -3.51 -20.80 -10.09
N PHE A 221 -3.72 -20.70 -8.79
CA PHE A 221 -2.80 -21.18 -7.76
C PHE A 221 -2.64 -22.71 -7.79
N TYR A 222 -3.73 -23.46 -8.02
CA TYR A 222 -3.69 -24.92 -8.10
C TYR A 222 -3.21 -25.44 -9.44
N SER A 223 -3.32 -24.69 -10.54
CA SER A 223 -2.89 -25.12 -11.88
C SER A 223 -1.39 -25.37 -11.97
N GLY A 224 -0.60 -24.82 -11.08
CA GLY A 224 0.86 -24.90 -11.07
C GLY A 224 1.54 -24.16 -12.22
N LYS A 225 0.79 -23.45 -13.06
CA LYS A 225 1.29 -22.70 -14.23
C LYS A 225 1.77 -21.30 -13.88
N ASN A 226 1.50 -20.85 -12.64
CA ASN A 226 1.86 -19.51 -12.16
C ASN A 226 3.15 -19.54 -11.32
N VAL A 227 3.66 -18.35 -11.02
CA VAL A 227 4.81 -18.12 -10.12
C VAL A 227 4.57 -18.69 -8.72
N ILE A 228 3.32 -18.68 -8.25
CA ILE A 228 2.89 -19.32 -7.01
C ILE A 228 2.19 -20.63 -7.35
N ARG A 229 2.70 -21.71 -6.79
CA ARG A 229 2.06 -23.03 -6.85
C ARG A 229 1.68 -23.44 -5.44
N LEU A 230 0.40 -23.70 -5.20
CA LEU A 230 -0.06 -24.26 -3.94
C LEU A 230 0.31 -25.74 -3.86
N LEU A 231 1.25 -26.05 -2.98
CA LEU A 231 1.61 -27.42 -2.64
C LEU A 231 0.62 -27.97 -1.60
N PRO A 232 0.38 -29.28 -1.56
CA PRO A 232 -0.42 -29.91 -0.51
C PRO A 232 0.11 -29.53 0.89
N GLY A 233 -0.79 -29.26 1.83
CA GLY A 233 -0.41 -28.91 3.19
C GLY A 233 -1.57 -28.32 3.98
N SER A 234 -1.37 -28.11 5.27
CA SER A 234 -2.39 -27.64 6.19
C SER A 234 -2.79 -26.19 5.94
N TYR A 235 -4.09 -25.92 6.06
CA TYR A 235 -4.70 -24.60 6.14
C TYR A 235 -5.04 -24.20 7.57
N LEU A 236 -4.74 -25.07 8.56
CA LEU A 236 -4.96 -24.74 9.96
C LEU A 236 -4.14 -23.50 10.34
N PRO A 237 -4.67 -22.63 11.19
CA PRO A 237 -4.02 -21.41 11.62
C PRO A 237 -2.66 -21.66 12.24
N ASP A 238 -1.62 -21.06 11.69
CA ASP A 238 -0.30 -20.95 12.31
C ASP A 238 -0.16 -19.54 12.91
N TRP A 239 -0.19 -19.48 14.24
CA TRP A 239 -0.16 -18.21 14.96
C TRP A 239 1.15 -17.45 14.79
N GLY A 240 2.26 -18.14 14.54
CA GLY A 240 3.55 -17.53 14.24
C GLY A 240 3.48 -16.77 12.93
N MET A 241 3.01 -17.43 11.85
CA MET A 241 2.85 -16.80 10.55
C MET A 241 1.79 -15.70 10.58
N PHE A 242 0.68 -15.86 11.30
CA PHE A 242 -0.33 -14.83 11.48
C PHE A 242 0.26 -13.57 12.13
N ARG A 243 1.05 -13.77 13.20
CA ARG A 243 1.76 -12.68 13.86
C ARG A 243 2.73 -11.97 12.91
N ASP A 244 3.47 -12.71 12.09
CA ASP A 244 4.41 -12.12 11.12
C ASP A 244 3.67 -11.28 10.07
N ILE A 245 2.58 -11.81 9.49
CA ILE A 245 1.74 -11.07 8.54
C ILE A 245 1.19 -9.79 9.18
N LEU A 246 0.65 -9.88 10.40
CA LEU A 246 0.04 -8.75 11.09
C LEU A 246 1.07 -7.74 11.59
N THR A 247 2.26 -8.17 12.02
CA THR A 247 3.33 -7.27 12.46
C THR A 247 3.79 -6.33 11.34
N ILE A 248 3.86 -6.84 10.11
CA ILE A 248 4.16 -6.03 8.92
C ILE A 248 2.90 -5.28 8.47
N GLY A 249 1.76 -5.93 8.52
CA GLY A 249 0.51 -5.46 7.94
C GLY A 249 -0.17 -4.35 8.73
N VAL A 250 -0.33 -4.51 10.04
CA VAL A 250 -1.10 -3.55 10.87
C VAL A 250 -0.54 -2.13 10.79
N PRO A 251 0.78 -1.89 10.93
CA PRO A 251 1.30 -0.53 10.75
C PRO A 251 1.03 0.03 9.35
N SER A 252 1.02 -0.82 8.31
CA SER A 252 0.69 -0.39 6.94
C SER A 252 -0.78 -0.03 6.76
N GLY A 253 -1.70 -0.76 7.36
CA GLY A 253 -3.13 -0.44 7.34
C GLY A 253 -3.45 0.83 8.12
N LEU A 254 -2.86 0.98 9.33
CA LEU A 254 -3.04 2.16 10.17
C LEU A 254 -2.57 3.46 9.50
N GLN A 255 -1.60 3.41 8.59
CA GLN A 255 -1.21 4.58 7.78
C GLN A 255 -2.40 5.17 7.03
N GLY A 256 -3.30 4.33 6.53
CA GLY A 256 -4.54 4.77 5.86
C GLY A 256 -5.47 5.52 6.81
N LEU A 257 -5.72 5.00 8.01
CA LEU A 257 -6.57 5.66 9.03
C LEU A 257 -5.99 7.01 9.45
N VAL A 258 -4.68 7.04 9.76
CA VAL A 258 -3.98 8.28 10.14
C VAL A 258 -4.14 9.35 9.06
N ARG A 259 -4.03 8.96 7.78
CA ARG A 259 -4.23 9.90 6.67
C ARG A 259 -5.67 10.37 6.56
N THR A 260 -6.64 9.45 6.62
CA THR A 260 -8.06 9.79 6.46
C THR A 260 -8.58 10.66 7.60
N THR A 261 -8.21 10.36 8.85
CA THR A 261 -8.65 11.16 10.00
C THR A 261 -8.02 12.56 10.00
N ALA A 262 -6.75 12.71 9.62
CA ALA A 262 -6.15 14.03 9.43
C ALA A 262 -6.84 14.83 8.32
N GLN A 263 -7.27 14.16 7.23
CA GLN A 263 -7.99 14.81 6.13
C GLN A 263 -9.30 15.44 6.57
N LEU A 264 -10.02 14.84 7.53
CA LEU A 264 -11.25 15.43 8.07
C LEU A 264 -10.98 16.78 8.76
N LEU A 265 -9.87 16.88 9.52
CA LEU A 265 -9.45 18.13 10.15
C LEU A 265 -9.02 19.17 9.11
N VAL A 266 -8.34 18.75 8.05
CA VAL A 266 -7.97 19.64 6.93
C VAL A 266 -9.22 20.22 6.28
N ILE A 267 -10.24 19.41 5.99
CA ILE A 267 -11.52 19.89 5.45
C ILE A 267 -12.15 20.94 6.39
N ARG A 268 -12.17 20.66 7.70
CA ARG A 268 -12.70 21.61 8.69
C ARG A 268 -11.92 22.93 8.71
N ILE A 269 -10.59 22.89 8.60
CA ILE A 269 -9.78 24.12 8.54
C ILE A 269 -10.08 24.88 7.24
N VAL A 270 -10.18 24.19 6.08
CA VAL A 270 -10.51 24.82 4.80
C VAL A 270 -11.86 25.51 4.85
N THR A 271 -12.89 24.87 5.42
CA THR A 271 -14.22 25.48 5.55
C THR A 271 -14.26 26.66 6.51
N ALA A 272 -13.32 26.74 7.45
CA ALA A 272 -13.18 27.87 8.38
C ALA A 272 -12.44 29.07 7.76
N THR A 273 -11.84 28.95 6.58
CA THR A 273 -11.21 30.08 5.87
C THR A 273 -12.26 30.99 5.21
N SER A 274 -11.84 32.16 4.76
CA SER A 274 -12.69 33.08 4.00
C SER A 274 -13.29 32.49 2.72
N ALA A 275 -12.65 31.47 2.15
CA ALA A 275 -13.18 30.73 0.98
C ALA A 275 -14.34 29.77 1.34
N GLY A 276 -14.51 29.40 2.63
CA GLY A 276 -15.62 28.60 3.12
C GLY A 276 -15.89 27.33 2.33
N THR A 277 -17.14 27.15 1.91
CA THR A 277 -17.58 26.00 1.08
C THR A 277 -16.92 25.96 -0.29
N PHE A 278 -16.56 27.10 -0.88
CA PHE A 278 -15.84 27.16 -2.15
C PHE A 278 -14.43 26.58 -2.05
N GLY A 279 -13.75 26.83 -0.91
CA GLY A 279 -12.46 26.20 -0.62
C GLY A 279 -12.57 24.69 -0.48
N ALA A 280 -13.64 24.19 0.17
CA ALA A 280 -13.89 22.74 0.28
C ALA A 280 -14.19 22.10 -1.08
N ALA A 281 -14.97 22.77 -1.94
CA ALA A 281 -15.21 22.30 -3.31
C ALA A 281 -13.91 22.24 -4.13
N ALA A 282 -13.08 23.29 -4.04
CA ALA A 282 -11.77 23.31 -4.68
C ALA A 282 -10.85 22.17 -4.20
N LEU A 283 -10.84 21.88 -2.89
CA LEU A 283 -10.10 20.76 -2.32
C LEU A 283 -10.62 19.44 -2.87
N ALA A 284 -11.93 19.23 -2.97
CA ALA A 284 -12.53 18.00 -3.47
C ALA A 284 -12.14 17.75 -4.94
N ILE A 285 -12.24 18.77 -5.80
CA ILE A 285 -11.81 18.71 -7.20
C ILE A 285 -10.31 18.44 -7.28
N GLY A 286 -9.51 19.16 -6.49
CA GLY A 286 -8.06 18.99 -6.47
C GLY A 286 -7.63 17.59 -6.07
N LEU A 287 -8.23 17.00 -5.02
CA LEU A 287 -7.98 15.62 -4.60
C LEU A 287 -8.38 14.59 -5.67
N GLN A 288 -9.47 14.84 -6.40
CA GLN A 288 -9.89 13.95 -7.47
C GLN A 288 -8.87 13.93 -8.62
N ILE A 289 -8.37 15.09 -9.02
CA ILE A 289 -7.32 15.22 -10.05
C ILE A 289 -6.01 14.60 -9.55
N GLU A 290 -5.61 14.88 -8.30
CA GLU A 290 -4.40 14.30 -7.68
C GLU A 290 -4.47 12.78 -7.58
N SER A 291 -5.67 12.20 -7.39
CA SER A 291 -5.86 10.74 -7.32
C SER A 291 -5.36 10.02 -8.59
N LEU A 292 -5.49 10.64 -9.76
CA LEU A 292 -4.97 10.11 -11.03
C LEU A 292 -3.43 10.09 -11.03
N ALA A 293 -2.82 11.16 -10.50
CA ALA A 293 -1.36 11.24 -10.35
C ALA A 293 -0.83 10.23 -9.31
N PHE A 294 -1.62 9.90 -8.31
CA PHE A 294 -1.26 8.97 -7.24
C PHE A 294 -1.13 7.52 -7.72
N MET A 295 -1.86 7.11 -8.77
CA MET A 295 -1.89 5.73 -9.27
C MET A 295 -0.52 5.17 -9.72
N PRO A 296 0.28 5.88 -10.53
CA PRO A 296 1.62 5.43 -10.88
C PRO A 296 2.55 5.31 -9.66
N GLY A 297 2.45 6.23 -8.69
CA GLY A 297 3.19 6.16 -7.44
C GLY A 297 2.89 4.89 -6.63
N LEU A 298 1.60 4.50 -6.54
CA LEU A 298 1.18 3.24 -5.92
C LEU A 298 1.76 2.03 -6.64
N ALA A 299 1.77 2.03 -7.96
CA ALA A 299 2.28 0.92 -8.74
C ALA A 299 3.81 0.74 -8.56
N ILE A 300 4.55 1.85 -8.53
CA ILE A 300 6.00 1.83 -8.27
C ILE A 300 6.27 1.41 -6.80
N ASN A 301 5.42 1.78 -5.85
CA ASN A 301 5.47 1.30 -4.47
C ASN A 301 5.34 -0.24 -4.41
N VAL A 302 4.40 -0.83 -5.16
CA VAL A 302 4.22 -2.29 -5.28
C VAL A 302 5.47 -2.94 -5.88
N ALA A 303 6.02 -2.39 -6.96
CA ALA A 303 7.25 -2.87 -7.59
C ALA A 303 8.43 -2.80 -6.62
N ALA A 304 8.59 -1.70 -5.87
CA ALA A 304 9.63 -1.55 -4.85
C ALA A 304 9.50 -2.62 -3.75
N THR A 305 8.27 -2.86 -3.25
CA THR A 305 8.00 -3.91 -2.25
C THR A 305 8.42 -5.28 -2.75
N SER A 306 8.04 -5.63 -3.97
CA SER A 306 8.38 -6.93 -4.58
C SER A 306 9.89 -7.08 -4.80
N LEU A 307 10.53 -6.10 -5.45
CA LEU A 307 11.96 -6.18 -5.80
C LEU A 307 12.88 -6.17 -4.58
N VAL A 308 12.60 -5.31 -3.60
CA VAL A 308 13.37 -5.25 -2.35
C VAL A 308 13.19 -6.53 -1.55
N GLY A 309 11.93 -7.01 -1.39
CA GLY A 309 11.66 -8.25 -0.69
C GLY A 309 12.32 -9.46 -1.34
N GLN A 310 12.29 -9.56 -2.68
CA GLN A 310 12.96 -10.64 -3.41
C GLN A 310 14.48 -10.57 -3.29
N SER A 311 15.09 -9.38 -3.30
CA SER A 311 16.53 -9.24 -3.13
C SER A 311 16.96 -9.65 -1.72
N LEU A 312 16.17 -9.29 -0.70
CA LEU A 312 16.40 -9.73 0.68
C LEU A 312 16.22 -11.24 0.85
N GLY A 313 15.23 -11.82 0.18
CA GLY A 313 15.06 -13.28 0.15
C GLY A 313 16.28 -14.00 -0.46
N ARG A 314 16.99 -13.37 -1.41
CA ARG A 314 18.27 -13.84 -1.96
C ARG A 314 19.49 -13.51 -1.10
N TRP A 315 19.32 -12.88 0.04
CA TRP A 315 20.41 -12.40 0.92
C TRP A 315 21.33 -11.37 0.25
N GLN A 316 20.76 -10.50 -0.57
CA GLN A 316 21.48 -9.47 -1.31
C GLN A 316 21.01 -8.07 -0.87
N PRO A 317 21.39 -7.59 0.33
CA PRO A 317 20.94 -6.31 0.86
C PRO A 317 21.41 -5.12 0.02
N ASP A 318 22.60 -5.21 -0.61
CA ASP A 318 23.11 -4.15 -1.49
C ASP A 318 22.29 -4.07 -2.79
N GLU A 319 21.87 -5.22 -3.34
CA GLU A 319 20.94 -5.25 -4.47
C GLU A 319 19.57 -4.71 -4.05
N ALA A 320 19.07 -5.06 -2.87
CA ALA A 320 17.82 -4.52 -2.31
C ALA A 320 17.89 -2.99 -2.21
N ARG A 321 19.01 -2.44 -1.71
CA ARG A 321 19.26 -1.00 -1.63
C ARG A 321 19.30 -0.36 -3.02
N ALA A 322 20.00 -0.95 -3.97
CA ALA A 322 20.11 -0.45 -5.34
C ALA A 322 18.74 -0.43 -6.04
N ARG A 323 17.94 -1.51 -5.90
CA ARG A 323 16.59 -1.62 -6.44
C ARG A 323 15.63 -0.64 -5.79
N GLY A 324 15.69 -0.49 -4.47
CA GLY A 324 14.89 0.50 -3.74
C GLY A 324 15.20 1.93 -4.18
N ASN A 325 16.50 2.30 -4.27
CA ASN A 325 16.93 3.62 -4.74
C ASN A 325 16.50 3.90 -6.19
N ALA A 326 16.62 2.91 -7.07
CA ALA A 326 16.15 3.03 -8.45
C ALA A 326 14.63 3.21 -8.52
N ALA A 327 13.87 2.46 -7.73
CA ALA A 327 12.41 2.63 -7.65
C ALA A 327 12.03 4.03 -7.13
N ILE A 328 12.70 4.53 -6.10
CA ILE A 328 12.48 5.90 -5.57
C ILE A 328 12.78 6.93 -6.67
N GLY A 329 13.94 6.82 -7.35
CA GLY A 329 14.31 7.72 -8.44
C GLY A 329 13.31 7.71 -9.59
N LEU A 330 12.87 6.52 -10.02
CA LEU A 330 11.85 6.38 -11.06
C LEU A 330 10.50 6.96 -10.61
N GLY A 331 10.12 6.72 -9.35
CA GLY A 331 8.91 7.29 -8.77
C GLY A 331 8.91 8.82 -8.80
N VAL A 332 10.01 9.43 -8.39
CA VAL A 332 10.19 10.89 -8.46
C VAL A 332 10.10 11.39 -9.91
N LEU A 333 10.80 10.73 -10.84
CA LEU A 333 10.79 11.11 -12.26
C LEU A 333 9.36 11.06 -12.82
N VAL A 334 8.64 9.96 -12.61
CA VAL A 334 7.27 9.77 -13.12
C VAL A 334 6.31 10.78 -12.51
N MET A 335 6.39 10.99 -11.18
CA MET A 335 5.49 11.92 -10.49
C MET A 335 5.78 13.38 -10.86
N CYS A 336 7.05 13.76 -11.11
CA CYS A 336 7.40 15.07 -11.66
C CYS A 336 6.90 15.24 -13.09
N ALA A 337 7.02 14.20 -13.93
CA ALA A 337 6.51 14.23 -15.29
C ALA A 337 4.98 14.42 -15.36
N ILE A 338 4.24 13.89 -14.38
CA ILE A 338 2.80 14.11 -14.23
C ILE A 338 2.52 15.48 -13.61
N GLY A 339 3.33 15.92 -12.66
CA GLY A 339 3.17 17.20 -11.98
C GLY A 339 3.34 18.40 -12.91
N ALA A 340 4.24 18.33 -13.88
CA ALA A 340 4.48 19.43 -14.81
C ALA A 340 3.22 19.84 -15.62
N PRO A 341 2.46 18.92 -16.25
CA PRO A 341 1.17 19.24 -16.84
C PRO A 341 0.14 19.80 -15.84
N LEU A 342 0.12 19.30 -14.60
CA LEU A 342 -0.82 19.81 -13.58
C LEU A 342 -0.55 21.27 -13.22
N ILE A 343 0.72 21.74 -13.29
CA ILE A 343 1.06 23.15 -13.07
C ILE A 343 0.57 24.01 -14.23
N VAL A 344 0.83 23.56 -15.46
CA VAL A 344 0.55 24.32 -16.69
C VAL A 344 -0.96 24.40 -16.96
N PHE A 345 -1.63 23.25 -16.90
CA PHE A 345 -3.04 23.10 -17.26
C PHE A 345 -3.99 23.15 -16.06
N ALA A 346 -3.53 23.65 -14.89
CA ALA A 346 -4.33 23.68 -13.67
C ALA A 346 -5.72 24.32 -13.84
N PRO A 347 -5.87 25.52 -14.44
CA PRO A 347 -7.20 26.12 -14.60
C PRO A 347 -8.12 25.28 -15.50
N GLN A 348 -7.59 24.77 -16.61
CA GLN A 348 -8.34 23.95 -17.57
C GLN A 348 -8.79 22.62 -16.96
N LEU A 349 -7.94 22.01 -16.12
CA LEU A 349 -8.30 20.78 -15.42
C LEU A 349 -9.41 21.02 -14.41
N VAL A 350 -9.36 22.11 -13.65
CA VAL A 350 -10.43 22.42 -12.69
C VAL A 350 -11.76 22.66 -13.40
N THR A 351 -11.78 23.45 -14.50
CA THR A 351 -12.98 23.70 -15.29
C THR A 351 -13.49 22.47 -16.04
N LEU A 352 -12.60 21.54 -16.40
CA LEU A 352 -13.00 20.26 -17.02
C LEU A 352 -13.78 19.38 -16.02
N PHE A 353 -13.37 19.37 -14.75
CA PHE A 353 -14.05 18.60 -13.70
C PHE A 353 -15.35 19.23 -13.21
N ASP A 354 -15.42 20.56 -13.21
CA ASP A 354 -16.65 21.29 -12.91
C ASP A 354 -16.78 22.50 -13.86
N PRO A 355 -17.47 22.30 -15.02
CA PRO A 355 -17.72 23.38 -15.97
C PRO A 355 -18.57 24.53 -15.42
N SER A 356 -19.30 24.29 -14.33
CA SER A 356 -20.15 25.29 -13.65
C SER A 356 -19.45 25.98 -12.48
N ALA A 357 -18.17 25.65 -12.22
CA ALA A 357 -17.44 26.17 -11.08
C ALA A 357 -17.35 27.70 -11.09
N GLN A 358 -17.66 28.29 -9.96
CA GLN A 358 -17.47 29.74 -9.77
C GLN A 358 -16.00 30.13 -9.82
N ALA A 359 -15.70 31.36 -10.20
CA ALA A 359 -14.33 31.87 -10.33
C ALA A 359 -13.48 31.65 -9.06
N THR A 360 -14.09 31.74 -7.88
CA THR A 360 -13.44 31.46 -6.60
C THR A 360 -12.99 30.00 -6.47
N VAL A 361 -13.82 29.03 -6.89
CA VAL A 361 -13.49 27.62 -6.89
C VAL A 361 -12.37 27.33 -7.89
N VAL A 362 -12.45 27.91 -9.09
CA VAL A 362 -11.42 27.77 -10.12
C VAL A 362 -10.08 28.32 -9.63
N SER A 363 -10.07 29.50 -9.01
CA SER A 363 -8.86 30.12 -8.45
C SER A 363 -8.25 29.27 -7.33
N ALA A 364 -9.07 28.85 -6.35
CA ALA A 364 -8.63 28.02 -5.23
C ALA A 364 -8.16 26.63 -5.68
N GLY A 365 -8.86 25.99 -6.64
CA GLY A 365 -8.48 24.71 -7.22
C GLY A 365 -7.20 24.78 -8.05
N THR A 366 -7.04 25.87 -8.81
CA THR A 366 -5.80 26.15 -9.56
C THR A 366 -4.61 26.29 -8.62
N SER A 367 -4.77 27.05 -7.52
CA SER A 367 -3.72 27.21 -6.52
C SER A 367 -3.40 25.87 -5.83
N TYR A 368 -4.42 25.05 -5.53
CA TYR A 368 -4.23 23.69 -5.01
C TYR A 368 -3.34 22.86 -5.94
N LEU A 369 -3.72 22.74 -7.22
CA LEU A 369 -3.00 21.92 -8.17
C LEU A 369 -1.56 22.39 -8.36
N ARG A 370 -1.32 23.69 -8.48
CA ARG A 370 0.03 24.25 -8.65
C ARG A 370 0.92 23.99 -7.44
N VAL A 371 0.42 24.23 -6.24
CA VAL A 371 1.19 24.03 -5.01
C VAL A 371 1.46 22.53 -4.77
N ASN A 372 0.42 21.68 -4.88
CA ASN A 372 0.58 20.26 -4.62
C ASN A 372 1.34 19.51 -5.72
N ALA A 373 1.33 20.00 -6.98
CA ALA A 373 2.16 19.42 -8.05
C ALA A 373 3.66 19.46 -7.71
N VAL A 374 4.12 20.53 -7.05
CA VAL A 374 5.50 20.60 -6.52
C VAL A 374 5.71 19.54 -5.43
N GLY A 375 4.69 19.28 -4.63
CA GLY A 375 4.70 18.25 -3.58
C GLY A 375 4.75 16.82 -4.10
N LEU A 376 4.38 16.56 -5.37
CA LEU A 376 4.35 15.21 -5.94
C LEU A 376 5.71 14.50 -5.91
N ALA A 377 6.80 15.22 -6.05
CA ALA A 377 8.15 14.64 -5.90
C ALA A 377 8.37 14.07 -4.50
N MET A 378 7.99 14.83 -3.46
CA MET A 378 8.10 14.39 -2.06
C MET A 378 7.10 13.27 -1.73
N LEU A 379 5.93 13.31 -2.35
CA LEU A 379 4.94 12.25 -2.27
C LEU A 379 5.50 10.94 -2.86
N ALA A 380 6.17 11.00 -4.01
CA ALA A 380 6.84 9.84 -4.61
C ALA A 380 7.92 9.28 -3.67
N VAL A 381 8.77 10.14 -3.11
CA VAL A 381 9.77 9.73 -2.11
C VAL A 381 9.10 9.01 -0.94
N SER A 382 8.06 9.60 -0.34
CA SER A 382 7.35 9.00 0.79
C SER A 382 6.74 7.65 0.42
N MET A 383 5.98 7.59 -0.68
CA MET A 383 5.25 6.38 -1.09
C MET A 383 6.19 5.23 -1.46
N VAL A 384 7.15 5.48 -2.35
CA VAL A 384 8.01 4.42 -2.88
C VAL A 384 8.99 3.93 -1.82
N THR A 385 9.49 4.82 -0.96
CA THR A 385 10.32 4.42 0.19
C THR A 385 9.54 3.56 1.17
N ASN A 386 8.27 3.88 1.44
CA ASN A 386 7.39 3.02 2.24
C ASN A 386 7.20 1.64 1.60
N GLY A 387 7.11 1.55 0.27
CA GLY A 387 7.10 0.28 -0.45
C GLY A 387 8.38 -0.51 -0.26
N ALA A 388 9.54 0.12 -0.40
CA ALA A 388 10.84 -0.50 -0.18
C ALA A 388 11.00 -1.01 1.27
N LEU A 389 10.64 -0.20 2.27
CA LEU A 389 10.65 -0.58 3.69
C LEU A 389 9.66 -1.73 3.98
N ARG A 390 8.49 -1.74 3.33
CA ARG A 390 7.53 -2.84 3.43
C ARG A 390 8.12 -4.15 2.90
N GLY A 391 8.79 -4.12 1.75
CA GLY A 391 9.50 -5.27 1.20
C GLY A 391 10.55 -5.84 2.15
N ALA A 392 11.17 -4.98 2.95
CA ALA A 392 12.09 -5.36 4.03
C ALA A 392 11.37 -5.83 5.32
N GLY A 393 10.03 -5.69 5.41
CA GLY A 393 9.27 -5.99 6.63
C GLY A 393 9.26 -4.84 7.66
N ASP A 394 9.93 -3.72 7.39
CA ASP A 394 10.00 -2.55 8.29
C ASP A 394 8.92 -1.53 7.94
N THR A 395 7.70 -1.74 8.44
CA THR A 395 6.53 -0.88 8.12
C THR A 395 6.24 0.20 9.18
N ARG A 396 6.84 0.09 10.36
CA ARG A 396 6.69 1.07 11.46
C ARG A 396 7.11 2.49 11.06
N PRO A 397 8.24 2.70 10.35
CA PRO A 397 8.64 4.05 9.93
C PRO A 397 7.61 4.74 9.03
N GLY A 398 6.90 3.98 8.21
CA GLY A 398 5.81 4.52 7.40
C GLY A 398 4.65 5.07 8.23
N LEU A 399 4.27 4.37 9.31
CA LEU A 399 3.24 4.83 10.24
C LEU A 399 3.70 6.10 10.98
N VAL A 400 4.93 6.07 11.53
CA VAL A 400 5.50 7.23 12.24
C VAL A 400 5.63 8.44 11.29
N GLY A 401 6.12 8.22 10.06
CA GLY A 401 6.23 9.28 9.06
C GLY A 401 4.87 9.91 8.71
N ASN A 402 3.80 9.11 8.62
CA ASN A 402 2.45 9.63 8.42
C ASN A 402 1.92 10.40 9.63
N LEU A 403 2.19 9.95 10.86
CA LEU A 403 1.83 10.68 12.07
C LEU A 403 2.56 12.03 12.13
N LEU A 404 3.88 12.05 11.93
CA LEU A 404 4.68 13.26 11.90
C LEU A 404 4.20 14.23 10.80
N GLY A 405 4.03 13.72 9.59
CA GLY A 405 3.65 14.55 8.45
C GLY A 405 2.20 15.03 8.53
N ARG A 406 1.24 14.14 8.77
CA ARG A 406 -0.18 14.49 8.70
C ARG A 406 -0.71 15.16 9.97
N TRP A 407 -0.40 14.62 11.15
CA TRP A 407 -0.95 15.12 12.41
C TRP A 407 -0.10 16.21 13.04
N LEU A 408 1.22 16.02 13.10
CA LEU A 408 2.10 16.97 13.75
C LEU A 408 2.56 18.12 12.84
N THR A 409 2.49 17.95 11.51
CA THR A 409 2.87 19.03 10.59
C THR A 409 1.66 19.63 9.90
N VAL A 410 0.88 18.83 9.14
CA VAL A 410 -0.23 19.39 8.32
C VAL A 410 -1.27 20.07 9.18
N VAL A 411 -1.81 19.42 10.22
CA VAL A 411 -2.93 19.97 10.98
C VAL A 411 -2.56 21.27 11.71
N PRO A 412 -1.47 21.33 12.50
CA PRO A 412 -1.10 22.58 13.16
C PRO A 412 -0.68 23.68 12.18
N LEU A 413 0.12 23.32 11.17
CA LEU A 413 0.63 24.28 10.20
C LEU A 413 -0.50 24.86 9.33
N ALA A 414 -1.46 24.01 8.90
CA ALA A 414 -2.64 24.46 8.18
C ALA A 414 -3.46 25.46 9.02
N TYR A 415 -3.67 25.17 10.31
CA TYR A 415 -4.35 26.08 11.22
C TYR A 415 -3.63 27.43 11.33
N VAL A 416 -2.32 27.40 11.56
CA VAL A 416 -1.52 28.63 11.71
C VAL A 416 -1.46 29.42 10.40
N LEU A 417 -1.13 28.78 9.28
CA LEU A 417 -0.98 29.49 8.00
C LEU A 417 -2.31 30.00 7.46
N ALA A 418 -3.39 29.22 7.59
CA ALA A 418 -4.67 29.58 7.00
C ALA A 418 -5.48 30.56 7.84
N LEU A 419 -5.50 30.39 9.16
CA LEU A 419 -6.39 31.13 10.06
C LEU A 419 -5.67 32.17 10.90
N VAL A 420 -4.43 31.91 11.37
CA VAL A 420 -3.68 32.86 12.20
C VAL A 420 -2.96 33.90 11.34
N LEU A 421 -2.28 33.44 10.25
CA LEU A 421 -1.57 34.29 9.29
C LEU A 421 -2.46 34.78 8.13
N ASP A 422 -3.71 34.37 8.11
CA ASP A 422 -4.75 34.74 7.12
C ASP A 422 -4.34 34.51 5.65
N LEU A 423 -3.53 33.47 5.40
CA LEU A 423 -3.21 33.04 4.05
C LEU A 423 -4.37 32.25 3.37
N GLY A 424 -5.48 32.08 4.07
CA GLY A 424 -6.65 31.37 3.57
C GLY A 424 -6.34 29.95 3.11
N VAL A 425 -6.97 29.51 2.03
CA VAL A 425 -6.79 28.15 1.50
C VAL A 425 -5.36 27.85 1.04
N VAL A 426 -4.61 28.86 0.58
CA VAL A 426 -3.22 28.68 0.15
C VAL A 426 -2.33 28.22 1.29
N GLY A 427 -2.60 28.74 2.52
CA GLY A 427 -1.91 28.28 3.73
C GLY A 427 -2.11 26.79 4.00
N VAL A 428 -3.32 26.27 3.73
CA VAL A 428 -3.60 24.83 3.84
C VAL A 428 -2.82 24.03 2.80
N TRP A 429 -2.77 24.51 1.54
CA TRP A 429 -2.03 23.83 0.47
C TRP A 429 -0.53 23.73 0.78
N LEU A 430 0.06 24.80 1.27
CA LEU A 430 1.46 24.81 1.71
C LEU A 430 1.71 23.83 2.86
N ALA A 431 0.79 23.77 3.83
CA ALA A 431 0.88 22.80 4.93
C ALA A 431 0.83 21.34 4.44
N LEU A 432 -0.01 21.02 3.44
CA LEU A 432 -0.08 19.68 2.84
C LEU A 432 1.24 19.27 2.22
N VAL A 433 1.89 20.16 1.47
CA VAL A 433 3.21 19.92 0.87
C VAL A 433 4.28 19.78 1.94
N ALA A 434 4.29 20.66 2.94
CA ALA A 434 5.24 20.59 4.05
C ALA A 434 5.13 19.26 4.82
N GLY A 435 3.91 18.82 5.15
CA GLY A 435 3.70 17.55 5.84
C GLY A 435 4.10 16.34 5.00
N THR A 436 3.87 16.40 3.68
CA THR A 436 4.33 15.35 2.76
C THR A 436 5.86 15.31 2.69
N ALA A 437 6.52 16.47 2.70
CA ALA A 437 7.98 16.57 2.74
C ALA A 437 8.57 16.02 4.05
N VAL A 438 7.96 16.34 5.21
CA VAL A 438 8.38 15.79 6.51
C VAL A 438 8.24 14.27 6.54
N SER A 439 7.09 13.73 6.09
CA SER A 439 6.88 12.29 6.01
C SER A 439 7.91 11.63 5.07
N GLY A 440 8.12 12.21 3.88
CA GLY A 440 9.08 11.71 2.90
C GLY A 440 10.52 11.74 3.40
N ALA A 441 10.92 12.85 4.05
CA ALA A 441 12.25 12.99 4.63
C ALA A 441 12.51 11.95 5.73
N TYR A 442 11.56 11.76 6.64
CA TYR A 442 11.67 10.79 7.73
C TYR A 442 11.87 9.35 7.22
N VAL A 443 11.00 8.90 6.30
CA VAL A 443 11.12 7.53 5.78
C VAL A 443 12.36 7.34 4.90
N LEU A 444 12.81 8.40 4.19
CA LEU A 444 14.03 8.38 3.40
C LEU A 444 15.29 8.30 4.29
N VAL A 445 15.33 9.05 5.40
CA VAL A 445 16.40 8.95 6.40
C VAL A 445 16.45 7.54 6.97
N ARG A 446 15.28 6.97 7.32
CA ARG A 446 15.20 5.57 7.80
C ARG A 446 15.70 4.58 6.76
N TRP A 447 15.34 4.76 5.48
CA TRP A 447 15.84 3.92 4.39
C TRP A 447 17.36 4.03 4.22
N ARG A 448 17.89 5.26 4.20
CA ARG A 448 19.34 5.52 4.03
C ARG A 448 20.16 5.00 5.20
N SER A 449 19.64 5.00 6.42
CA SER A 449 20.33 4.49 7.61
C SER A 449 20.63 2.99 7.57
N GLY A 450 20.00 2.23 6.68
CA GLY A 450 20.21 0.78 6.57
C GLY A 450 19.58 -0.06 7.70
N ARG A 451 19.00 0.55 8.73
CA ARG A 451 18.41 -0.17 9.90
C ARG A 451 17.31 -1.18 9.52
N TRP A 452 16.67 -1.00 8.36
CA TRP A 452 15.69 -1.94 7.81
C TRP A 452 16.28 -3.32 7.49
N VAL A 453 17.60 -3.41 7.24
CA VAL A 453 18.29 -4.70 7.02
C VAL A 453 18.18 -5.56 8.26
N ASN A 454 18.44 -4.98 9.44
CA ASN A 454 18.34 -5.70 10.72
C ASN A 454 16.91 -6.21 10.99
N VAL A 455 15.88 -5.43 10.60
CA VAL A 455 14.47 -5.86 10.75
C VAL A 455 14.17 -7.05 9.84
N ALA A 456 14.63 -7.01 8.59
CA ALA A 456 14.49 -8.12 7.65
C ALA A 456 15.18 -9.40 8.16
N LEU A 457 16.31 -9.27 8.81
CA LEU A 457 17.05 -10.39 9.39
C LEU A 457 16.37 -10.98 10.63
N ARG A 458 15.81 -10.15 11.51
CA ARG A 458 15.13 -10.60 12.74
C ARG A 458 13.83 -11.38 12.46
N GLY A 459 13.10 -11.01 11.40
CA GLY A 459 11.80 -11.60 11.03
C GLY A 459 11.88 -12.95 10.34
N SER A 460 13.07 -13.44 10.00
CA SER A 460 13.18 -14.60 9.15
C SER A 460 13.64 -15.85 9.89
N GLU A 461 12.67 -16.68 10.28
CA GLU A 461 12.92 -18.09 10.54
C GLU A 461 13.57 -18.79 9.33
N VAL A 462 13.34 -18.27 8.12
CA VAL A 462 14.08 -18.58 6.87
C VAL A 462 15.57 -18.36 7.04
N TYR A 463 15.96 -17.29 7.69
CA TYR A 463 17.35 -16.98 7.98
C TYR A 463 17.99 -18.06 8.85
N ARG A 464 17.35 -18.42 9.93
CA ARG A 464 17.83 -19.49 10.83
C ARG A 464 17.93 -20.84 10.12
N ARG A 465 16.91 -21.25 9.37
CA ARG A 465 16.92 -22.50 8.61
C ARG A 465 17.97 -22.47 7.48
N HIS A 466 18.10 -21.35 6.78
CA HIS A 466 19.07 -21.22 5.70
C HIS A 466 20.51 -21.35 6.21
N LEU A 467 20.85 -20.74 7.34
CA LEU A 467 22.15 -20.91 7.98
C LEU A 467 22.42 -22.34 8.42
N GLN A 468 21.42 -23.08 8.87
CA GLN A 468 21.56 -24.47 9.27
C GLN A 468 21.89 -25.42 8.11
N HIS A 469 21.53 -25.04 6.88
CA HIS A 469 21.76 -25.82 5.66
C HIS A 469 23.00 -25.41 4.85
N LEU A 470 23.66 -24.30 5.23
CA LEU A 470 24.87 -23.82 4.55
C LEU A 470 26.11 -24.52 5.09
N THR A 471 27.03 -24.88 4.17
CA THR A 471 28.39 -25.29 4.56
C THR A 471 29.14 -24.11 5.19
N GLN A 472 30.21 -24.39 5.96
CA GLN A 472 31.03 -23.34 6.60
C GLN A 472 31.54 -22.29 5.60
N ALA A 473 31.94 -22.71 4.40
CA ALA A 473 32.41 -21.81 3.34
C ALA A 473 31.28 -20.88 2.83
N GLN A 474 30.06 -21.41 2.69
CA GLN A 474 28.89 -20.63 2.29
C GLN A 474 28.43 -19.68 3.39
N GLN A 475 28.50 -20.10 4.66
CA GLN A 475 28.23 -19.22 5.81
C GLN A 475 29.25 -18.07 5.86
N HIS A 476 30.51 -18.34 5.61
CA HIS A 476 31.55 -17.30 5.57
C HIS A 476 31.34 -16.31 4.41
N ALA A 477 31.05 -16.78 3.20
CA ALA A 477 30.71 -15.93 2.06
C ALA A 477 29.49 -15.07 2.33
N PHE A 478 28.48 -15.64 2.97
CA PHE A 478 27.26 -14.96 3.37
C PHE A 478 27.50 -13.85 4.42
N LEU A 479 28.26 -14.14 5.48
CA LEU A 479 28.62 -13.15 6.49
C LEU A 479 29.48 -12.03 5.92
N THR A 480 30.33 -12.34 4.93
CA THR A 480 31.13 -11.33 4.22
C THR A 480 30.25 -10.40 3.38
N GLN A 481 29.17 -10.91 2.77
CA GLN A 481 28.19 -10.07 2.06
C GLN A 481 27.37 -9.16 2.99
N LEU A 482 27.10 -9.60 4.23
CA LEU A 482 26.43 -8.79 5.25
C LEU A 482 27.34 -7.70 5.84
N ARG A 483 28.67 -7.89 5.77
CA ARG A 483 29.67 -6.98 6.36
C ARG A 483 29.57 -5.55 5.84
N THR A 484 29.35 -5.37 4.54
CA THR A 484 29.32 -4.04 3.92
C THR A 484 28.22 -3.13 4.47
N PRO A 485 26.96 -3.60 4.63
CA PRO A 485 25.92 -2.80 5.27
C PRO A 485 26.12 -2.58 6.78
N LEU A 486 26.69 -3.56 7.49
CA LEU A 486 26.93 -3.47 8.93
C LEU A 486 28.04 -2.49 9.27
N MET A 487 29.07 -2.40 8.41
CA MET A 487 30.19 -1.45 8.56
C MET A 487 29.82 0.00 8.21
N ALA A 488 28.73 0.21 7.46
CA ALA A 488 28.22 1.54 7.11
C ALA A 488 27.30 2.14 8.19
N LEU A 489 27.04 1.44 9.30
CA LEU A 489 26.27 1.97 10.42
C LEU A 489 27.19 2.83 11.31
N PRO A 490 26.82 4.07 11.65
CA PRO A 490 27.50 4.80 12.70
C PRO A 490 27.34 4.05 14.04
N GLU A 491 28.35 4.15 14.89
CA GLU A 491 28.47 3.52 16.20
C GLU A 491 27.11 3.46 16.95
N ALA A 492 26.52 2.29 17.02
CA ALA A 492 25.31 2.07 17.79
C ALA A 492 25.49 0.81 18.63
N THR A 493 25.81 1.01 19.87
CA THR A 493 25.67 0.00 20.93
C THR A 493 24.19 -0.19 21.23
N GLU A 494 23.58 -1.26 20.77
CA GLU A 494 22.26 -1.68 21.22
C GLU A 494 22.36 -3.11 21.73
N HIS A 495 22.22 -3.29 23.04
CA HIS A 495 22.03 -4.58 23.67
C HIS A 495 20.67 -5.12 23.31
N VAL A 496 20.63 -6.27 22.67
CA VAL A 496 19.39 -7.06 22.49
C VAL A 496 19.57 -8.38 23.22
N GLU A 497 18.97 -8.45 24.39
CA GLU A 497 18.81 -9.70 25.13
C GLU A 497 17.74 -10.58 24.45
N ASP A 498 17.98 -11.84 24.43
CA ASP A 498 17.11 -13.00 24.29
C ASP A 498 16.90 -13.68 22.95
N THR A 499 17.22 -13.22 21.77
CA THR A 499 17.11 -14.09 20.56
C THR A 499 17.89 -13.55 19.37
N GLY A 500 18.94 -12.89 19.58
CA GLY A 500 19.34 -12.11 18.48
C GLY A 500 20.79 -12.17 18.08
N VAL A 501 21.04 -11.32 17.19
CA VAL A 501 22.36 -10.89 16.77
C VAL A 501 22.73 -9.76 17.69
N SER A 502 23.75 -9.91 18.51
CA SER A 502 24.35 -8.78 19.21
C SER A 502 25.54 -8.26 18.41
N TYR A 503 25.61 -6.95 18.27
CA TYR A 503 26.73 -6.27 17.66
C TYR A 503 27.38 -5.40 18.72
N ARG A 504 28.68 -5.62 18.99
CA ARG A 504 29.48 -4.81 19.88
C ARG A 504 30.72 -4.35 19.13
N SER A 505 30.92 -3.06 19.06
CA SER A 505 32.15 -2.47 18.52
C SER A 505 32.86 -1.75 19.65
N ASP A 506 33.90 -2.36 20.15
CA ASP A 506 34.95 -1.66 20.92
C ASP A 506 36.27 -1.88 20.21
N GLU A 507 36.88 -0.81 19.73
CA GLU A 507 38.27 -0.74 19.22
C GLU A 507 38.67 -1.83 18.20
N GLY A 508 37.81 -2.10 17.23
CA GLY A 508 38.18 -2.97 16.09
C GLY A 508 37.75 -4.43 16.18
N GLU A 509 37.06 -4.86 17.23
CA GLU A 509 36.42 -6.18 17.32
C GLU A 509 34.91 -6.05 17.15
N ALA A 510 34.35 -6.90 16.31
CA ALA A 510 32.91 -7.04 16.14
C ALA A 510 32.52 -8.48 16.46
N ASP A 511 31.75 -8.68 17.53
CA ASP A 511 31.18 -9.97 17.89
C ASP A 511 29.76 -10.06 17.33
N ILE A 512 29.50 -11.07 16.50
CA ILE A 512 28.15 -11.37 16.00
C ILE A 512 27.77 -12.75 16.54
N SER A 513 26.81 -12.80 17.46
CA SER A 513 26.28 -14.06 17.98
C SER A 513 24.91 -14.39 17.40
N PHE A 514 24.69 -15.64 17.02
CA PHE A 514 23.43 -16.13 16.46
C PHE A 514 22.89 -17.26 17.33
N GLY A 515 21.89 -16.98 18.15
CA GLY A 515 21.11 -17.99 18.88
C GLY A 515 21.92 -19.00 19.71
N THR A 516 21.25 -20.06 20.13
CA THR A 516 21.80 -21.11 21.01
C THR A 516 22.86 -22.03 20.40
N SER A 517 23.15 -21.93 19.12
CA SER A 517 24.29 -22.62 18.46
C SER A 517 25.38 -21.60 18.14
N GLY A 518 26.10 -21.20 19.17
CA GLY A 518 27.01 -20.10 19.18
C GLY A 518 28.12 -20.17 18.14
N TYR A 519 28.00 -19.30 17.12
CA TYR A 519 29.14 -18.90 16.33
C TYR A 519 29.53 -17.47 16.73
N ARG A 520 30.81 -17.24 17.02
CA ARG A 520 31.38 -15.90 17.20
C ARG A 520 32.21 -15.52 16.00
N VAL A 521 32.02 -14.33 15.52
CA VAL A 521 32.84 -13.75 14.45
C VAL A 521 33.74 -12.74 15.09
N HIS A 522 35.05 -13.04 15.12
CA HIS A 522 36.08 -12.13 15.62
C HIS A 522 36.76 -11.42 14.44
N ARG A 523 36.95 -10.15 14.55
CA ARG A 523 37.74 -9.37 13.61
C ARG A 523 39.13 -9.19 14.16
N ASN A 524 40.11 -9.84 13.52
CA ASN A 524 41.52 -9.59 13.75
C ASN A 524 42.06 -8.60 12.71
N THR A 525 43.21 -8.00 12.98
CA THR A 525 43.96 -7.11 12.07
C THR A 525 44.23 -7.74 10.69
N THR A 526 44.12 -9.05 10.57
CA THR A 526 44.34 -9.84 9.34
C THR A 526 43.09 -10.37 8.67
N GLY A 527 41.88 -10.24 9.28
CA GLY A 527 40.65 -10.77 8.70
C GLY A 527 39.58 -11.09 9.75
N LEU A 528 38.49 -11.75 9.31
CA LEU A 528 37.41 -12.26 10.12
C LEU A 528 37.63 -13.75 10.38
N GLU A 529 37.66 -14.17 11.63
CA GLU A 529 37.66 -15.58 12.02
C GLU A 529 36.30 -15.98 12.62
N LEU A 530 35.79 -17.15 12.23
CA LEU A 530 34.62 -17.78 12.79
C LEU A 530 35.05 -18.83 13.82
N SER A 531 34.63 -18.68 15.07
CA SER A 531 34.80 -19.70 16.08
C SER A 531 33.44 -20.24 16.51
N ALA A 532 33.30 -21.56 16.63
CA ALA A 532 32.16 -22.20 17.26
C ALA A 532 32.34 -22.14 18.78
N SER A 533 31.33 -21.66 19.51
CA SER A 533 31.31 -21.67 20.98
C SER A 533 30.52 -22.87 21.48
#